data_698907ab0ad43eaf1a9be6b6a09a81f6
#
_entry.id   698907ab0ad43eaf1a9be6b6a09a81f6
#
_cell.length_a   1.000
_cell.length_b   1.000
_cell.length_c   1.000
_cell.angle_alpha   90.00
_cell.angle_beta   90.00
_cell.angle_gamma   90.00
#
_symmetry.space_group_name_H-M   'P 1'
#
loop_
_entity.id
_entity.type
_entity.pdbx_description
1 polymer ?
#
loop_
_entity_poly.entity_id
_entity_poly.type
_entity_poly.pdbx_seq_one_letter_code
_entity_poly.pdbx_strand_id
1 'polypeptide(L)'
;MLSKERTACRKTLSIRAGILCMKVTGMQDCAREVEKLTTLAGERGAHAKQIDPGDIVVAEWVRFKCRYGCKGYGKHFGCPPYAPAPGETRRMIGEYETALLVRFDGVPGHGTFGPDDIPDDFHPYFRDLILWVNGTIHFLEKTAFYDGFYKAFGFGGYPCIWCEHQHCVAEEAEGVVDESLRRKCRHMDMVRPSMEAAGMDVFATAKNAGWDLVTIPCKNLEYGKIAHSDVHSVGLVLIG
;
A
#
# COMPACT_ATOMS: atom_id res chain seq x y z
N MET A 1 17.60 32.21 18.91
CA MET A 1 18.04 30.80 19.05
C MET A 1 17.20 30.16 20.15
N LEU A 2 16.14 29.48 19.81
CA LEU A 2 15.34 28.67 20.74
C LEU A 2 14.89 27.42 19.98
N SER A 3 15.51 26.30 20.36
CA SER A 3 15.16 24.97 19.92
C SER A 3 13.73 24.62 20.40
N LYS A 4 12.85 24.32 19.46
CA LYS A 4 11.56 23.69 19.80
C LYS A 4 11.78 22.19 19.98
N GLU A 5 11.95 21.78 21.23
CA GLU A 5 11.71 20.40 21.63
C GLU A 5 10.25 20.07 21.40
N ARG A 6 9.99 19.11 20.52
CA ARG A 6 8.64 18.58 20.28
C ARG A 6 8.28 17.64 21.41
N THR A 7 7.26 18.01 22.11
CA THR A 7 6.72 17.38 23.31
C THR A 7 6.16 16.00 22.99
N ALA A 8 6.65 15.04 23.75
CA ALA A 8 6.28 13.63 23.71
C ALA A 8 4.78 13.38 23.96
N CYS A 9 4.30 12.34 23.32
CA CYS A 9 3.00 11.69 23.54
C CYS A 9 2.70 11.48 25.04
N ARG A 10 1.59 12.03 25.53
CA ARG A 10 1.01 11.79 26.86
C ARG A 10 -0.38 11.20 26.66
N LYS A 11 -0.72 10.11 27.24
CA LYS A 11 -1.20 9.76 28.57
C LYS A 11 -1.80 8.35 28.64
N THR A 12 -1.40 7.66 29.66
CA THR A 12 -1.98 6.44 30.23
C THR A 12 -3.40 6.66 30.75
N LEU A 13 -4.36 5.86 30.32
CA LEU A 13 -5.64 5.69 31.01
C LEU A 13 -5.84 4.22 31.33
N SER A 14 -5.83 3.91 32.62
CA SER A 14 -6.15 2.58 33.15
C SER A 14 -7.68 2.42 33.24
N ILE A 15 -8.23 1.44 32.53
CA ILE A 15 -9.61 0.99 32.77
C ILE A 15 -9.55 -0.52 33.03
N ARG A 16 -9.89 -0.89 34.27
CA ARG A 16 -10.10 -2.30 34.69
C ARG A 16 -11.46 -2.76 34.16
N ALA A 17 -11.48 -3.64 33.20
CA ALA A 17 -12.46 -4.72 33.03
C ALA A 17 -12.11 -5.51 31.76
N GLY A 18 -11.69 -6.75 31.89
CA GLY A 18 -11.86 -7.91 30.98
C GLY A 18 -11.63 -7.78 29.48
N ILE A 19 -11.04 -6.72 28.99
CA ILE A 19 -10.68 -6.50 27.58
C ILE A 19 -9.17 -6.53 27.48
N LEU A 20 -8.66 -7.31 26.53
CA LEU A 20 -7.25 -7.44 26.18
C LEU A 20 -6.58 -6.06 26.26
N CYS A 21 -5.69 -5.89 27.26
CA CYS A 21 -5.01 -4.61 27.51
C CYS A 21 -4.03 -4.36 26.36
N MET A 22 -4.46 -3.58 25.35
CA MET A 22 -3.53 -3.00 24.38
C MET A 22 -2.64 -2.02 25.13
N LYS A 23 -1.36 -2.32 25.23
CA LYS A 23 -0.36 -1.38 25.74
C LYS A 23 -0.31 -0.19 24.79
N VAL A 24 -0.55 1.02 25.31
CA VAL A 24 -0.27 2.25 24.55
C VAL A 24 1.25 2.33 24.38
N THR A 25 1.69 2.14 23.17
CA THR A 25 3.08 2.05 22.78
C THR A 25 3.75 3.42 22.77
N GLY A 26 4.92 3.53 23.39
CA GLY A 26 5.75 4.74 23.37
C GLY A 26 6.67 4.78 22.13
N MET A 27 7.38 5.89 21.93
CA MET A 27 8.26 6.13 20.77
C MET A 27 9.36 5.06 20.59
N GLN A 28 9.86 4.44 21.68
CA GLN A 28 10.82 3.34 21.62
C GLN A 28 10.21 2.05 21.08
N ASP A 29 8.93 1.81 21.36
CA ASP A 29 8.20 0.66 20.85
C ASP A 29 7.92 0.81 19.35
N CYS A 30 7.68 2.05 18.86
CA CYS A 30 7.48 2.33 17.44
C CYS A 30 8.74 2.08 16.62
N ALA A 31 9.92 2.52 17.08
CA ALA A 31 11.18 2.27 16.39
C ALA A 31 11.51 0.76 16.30
N ARG A 32 11.27 0.03 17.38
CA ARG A 32 11.44 -1.42 17.41
C ARG A 32 10.49 -2.15 16.47
N GLU A 33 9.24 -1.66 16.39
CA GLU A 33 8.26 -2.24 15.48
C GLU A 33 8.66 -2.01 14.02
N VAL A 34 9.09 -0.80 13.67
CA VAL A 34 9.61 -0.48 12.34
C VAL A 34 10.78 -1.39 11.96
N GLU A 35 11.73 -1.62 12.86
CA GLU A 35 12.85 -2.53 12.62
C GLU A 35 12.38 -3.96 12.39
N LYS A 36 11.43 -4.46 13.20
CA LYS A 36 10.80 -5.77 13.04
C LYS A 36 10.10 -5.89 11.68
N LEU A 37 9.24 -4.93 11.33
CA LEU A 37 8.51 -4.94 10.06
C LEU A 37 9.46 -4.83 8.86
N THR A 38 10.55 -4.08 8.98
CA THR A 38 11.60 -3.98 7.95
C THR A 38 12.26 -5.34 7.74
N THR A 39 12.59 -6.06 8.82
CA THR A 39 13.15 -7.42 8.76
C THR A 39 12.17 -8.39 8.09
N LEU A 40 10.89 -8.36 8.49
CA LEU A 40 9.84 -9.21 7.95
C LEU A 40 9.56 -8.92 6.46
N ALA A 41 9.68 -7.66 6.02
CA ALA A 41 9.61 -7.31 4.61
C ALA A 41 10.78 -7.92 3.83
N GLY A 42 12.00 -7.84 4.38
CA GLY A 42 13.21 -8.46 3.80
C GLY A 42 13.10 -9.98 3.68
N GLU A 43 12.56 -10.67 4.69
CA GLU A 43 12.29 -12.12 4.64
C GLU A 43 11.30 -12.51 3.54
N ARG A 44 10.46 -11.57 3.12
CA ARG A 44 9.52 -11.72 1.99
C ARG A 44 10.08 -11.24 0.65
N GLY A 45 11.36 -10.87 0.59
CA GLY A 45 12.03 -10.41 -0.63
C GLY A 45 11.75 -8.96 -0.99
N ALA A 46 11.19 -8.16 -0.09
CA ALA A 46 10.91 -6.74 -0.29
C ALA A 46 11.91 -5.86 0.47
N HIS A 47 12.08 -4.63 0.01
CA HIS A 47 12.89 -3.62 0.68
C HIS A 47 11.96 -2.64 1.42
N ALA A 48 12.20 -2.40 2.69
CA ALA A 48 11.40 -1.47 3.47
C ALA A 48 12.25 -0.33 4.04
N LYS A 49 11.66 0.85 4.13
CA LYS A 49 12.28 2.05 4.66
C LYS A 49 11.28 2.86 5.48
N GLN A 50 11.67 3.23 6.68
CA GLN A 50 10.91 4.20 7.46
C GLN A 50 10.96 5.58 6.80
N ILE A 51 9.81 6.24 6.73
CA ILE A 51 9.67 7.62 6.26
C ILE A 51 8.79 8.43 7.21
N ASP A 52 8.94 9.74 7.18
CA ASP A 52 7.97 10.65 7.81
C ASP A 52 6.68 10.65 6.98
N PRO A 53 5.49 10.56 7.58
CA PRO A 53 4.24 10.69 6.83
C PRO A 53 4.14 11.98 6.01
N GLY A 54 4.82 13.05 6.41
CA GLY A 54 4.94 14.29 5.65
C GLY A 54 5.70 14.17 4.32
N ASP A 55 6.49 13.11 4.14
CA ASP A 55 7.18 12.81 2.87
C ASP A 55 6.25 12.15 1.83
N ILE A 56 5.05 11.73 2.24
CA ILE A 56 4.06 11.12 1.35
C ILE A 56 3.37 12.20 0.52
N VAL A 57 3.57 12.14 -0.78
CA VAL A 57 2.99 13.12 -1.71
C VAL A 57 1.59 12.65 -2.14
N VAL A 58 0.57 13.46 -1.87
CA VAL A 58 -0.80 13.21 -2.30
C VAL A 58 -1.22 14.28 -3.31
N ALA A 59 -1.64 13.87 -4.51
CA ALA A 59 -1.95 14.76 -5.61
C ALA A 59 -3.25 14.35 -6.35
N GLU A 60 -4.05 15.35 -6.73
CA GLU A 60 -5.32 15.11 -7.43
C GLU A 60 -5.12 14.47 -8.81
N TRP A 61 -4.05 14.82 -9.53
CA TRP A 61 -3.80 14.31 -10.87
C TRP A 61 -3.66 12.78 -10.92
N VAL A 62 -3.21 12.15 -9.83
CA VAL A 62 -3.09 10.69 -9.73
C VAL A 62 -4.47 10.04 -9.91
N ARG A 63 -5.51 10.61 -9.27
CA ARG A 63 -6.90 10.14 -9.41
C ARG A 63 -7.44 10.31 -10.83
N PHE A 64 -7.03 11.37 -11.52
CA PHE A 64 -7.42 11.55 -12.93
C PHE A 64 -6.83 10.46 -13.82
N LYS A 65 -5.60 10.00 -13.57
CA LYS A 65 -5.04 8.84 -14.29
C LYS A 65 -5.85 7.57 -14.06
N CYS A 66 -6.28 7.29 -12.83
CA CYS A 66 -7.19 6.18 -12.57
C CYS A 66 -8.49 6.33 -13.34
N ARG A 67 -9.11 7.53 -13.33
CA ARG A 67 -10.43 7.78 -13.94
C ARG A 67 -10.40 7.67 -15.47
N TYR A 68 -9.35 8.14 -16.12
CA TYR A 68 -9.31 8.25 -17.58
C TYR A 68 -8.39 7.22 -18.25
N GLY A 69 -7.57 6.48 -17.51
CA GLY A 69 -6.58 5.57 -18.09
C GLY A 69 -6.61 4.14 -17.53
N CYS A 70 -7.34 3.87 -16.44
CA CYS A 70 -7.29 2.56 -15.80
C CYS A 70 -8.57 1.75 -16.07
N LYS A 71 -8.39 0.53 -16.60
CA LYS A 71 -9.50 -0.42 -16.82
C LYS A 71 -10.15 -0.93 -15.51
N GLY A 72 -9.45 -0.81 -14.37
CA GLY A 72 -9.93 -1.21 -13.04
C GLY A 72 -10.79 -0.17 -12.32
N TYR A 73 -10.98 1.03 -12.91
CA TYR A 73 -11.81 2.07 -12.31
C TYR A 73 -13.26 1.58 -12.15
N GLY A 74 -13.81 1.70 -10.94
CA GLY A 74 -15.16 1.26 -10.60
C GLY A 74 -15.37 -0.24 -10.49
N LYS A 75 -14.33 -1.07 -10.72
CA LYS A 75 -14.47 -2.52 -10.77
C LYS A 75 -14.04 -3.26 -9.50
N HIS A 76 -13.31 -2.59 -8.60
CA HIS A 76 -12.78 -3.20 -7.39
C HIS A 76 -12.93 -2.26 -6.21
N PHE A 77 -13.24 -2.77 -5.01
CA PHE A 77 -13.38 -1.94 -3.80
C PHE A 77 -12.09 -1.27 -3.33
N GLY A 78 -10.93 -1.75 -3.77
CA GLY A 78 -9.66 -1.06 -3.57
C GLY A 78 -9.38 0.06 -4.59
N CYS A 79 -10.24 0.23 -5.61
CA CYS A 79 -10.09 1.23 -6.67
C CYS A 79 -11.06 2.41 -6.51
N PRO A 80 -10.80 3.55 -7.16
CA PRO A 80 -11.77 4.63 -7.23
C PRO A 80 -13.06 4.18 -7.96
N PRO A 81 -14.25 4.68 -7.61
CA PRO A 81 -14.52 5.71 -6.60
C PRO A 81 -14.53 5.23 -5.14
N TYR A 82 -14.41 3.94 -4.87
CA TYR A 82 -14.52 3.32 -3.54
C TYR A 82 -13.30 3.57 -2.65
N ALA A 83 -12.11 3.76 -3.24
CA ALA A 83 -10.91 4.15 -2.52
C ALA A 83 -11.00 5.59 -1.99
N PRO A 84 -10.31 5.93 -0.87
CA PRO A 84 -10.36 7.26 -0.29
C PRO A 84 -10.00 8.35 -1.31
N ALA A 85 -10.70 9.48 -1.29
CA ALA A 85 -10.33 10.63 -2.09
C ALA A 85 -9.02 11.27 -1.58
N PRO A 86 -8.24 11.97 -2.43
CA PRO A 86 -6.95 12.56 -2.02
C PRO A 86 -7.06 13.45 -0.77
N GLY A 87 -8.15 14.17 -0.61
CA GLY A 87 -8.40 14.98 0.59
C GLY A 87 -8.59 14.15 1.86
N GLU A 88 -9.25 13.00 1.76
CA GLU A 88 -9.40 12.04 2.87
C GLU A 88 -8.06 11.39 3.20
N THR A 89 -7.31 10.99 2.18
CA THR A 89 -5.97 10.41 2.32
C THR A 89 -5.03 11.38 3.05
N ARG A 90 -5.01 12.68 2.69
CA ARG A 90 -4.19 13.69 3.38
C ARG A 90 -4.55 13.82 4.85
N ARG A 91 -5.85 13.83 5.17
CA ARG A 91 -6.29 13.91 6.57
C ARG A 91 -5.87 12.68 7.36
N MET A 92 -6.08 11.49 6.78
CA MET A 92 -5.70 10.24 7.40
C MET A 92 -4.20 10.16 7.67
N ILE A 93 -3.35 10.47 6.67
CA ILE A 93 -1.88 10.46 6.82
C ILE A 93 -1.45 11.38 7.98
N GLY A 94 -2.10 12.54 8.12
CA GLY A 94 -1.81 13.49 9.21
C GLY A 94 -2.11 12.99 10.63
N GLU A 95 -2.74 11.83 10.79
CA GLU A 95 -2.99 11.18 12.08
C GLU A 95 -1.87 10.23 12.52
N TYR A 96 -0.86 10.04 11.68
CA TYR A 96 0.25 9.11 11.92
C TYR A 96 1.57 9.85 12.11
N GLU A 97 2.45 9.26 12.91
CA GLU A 97 3.79 9.77 13.16
C GLU A 97 4.88 8.99 12.42
N THR A 98 4.54 7.82 11.90
CA THR A 98 5.49 6.92 11.23
C THR A 98 4.83 6.18 10.08
N ALA A 99 5.58 6.00 9.01
CA ALA A 99 5.20 5.17 7.88
C ALA A 99 6.37 4.29 7.42
N LEU A 100 6.05 3.12 6.91
CA LEU A 100 6.98 2.18 6.30
C LEU A 100 6.68 2.10 4.81
N LEU A 101 7.57 2.65 3.98
CA LEU A 101 7.50 2.51 2.53
C LEU A 101 8.16 1.19 2.15
N VAL A 102 7.48 0.40 1.31
CA VAL A 102 7.91 -0.96 0.94
C VAL A 102 8.05 -1.05 -0.57
N ARG A 103 9.26 -1.38 -1.05
CA ARG A 103 9.58 -1.56 -2.47
C ARG A 103 9.75 -3.03 -2.78
N PHE A 104 9.24 -3.42 -3.92
CA PHE A 104 9.29 -4.77 -4.47
C PHE A 104 10.00 -4.72 -5.81
N ASP A 105 11.07 -5.49 -5.98
CA ASP A 105 11.90 -5.49 -7.17
C ASP A 105 11.68 -6.81 -7.93
N GLY A 106 10.86 -6.76 -8.99
CA GLY A 106 10.45 -7.95 -9.73
C GLY A 106 9.54 -8.89 -8.94
N VAL A 107 9.44 -10.13 -9.37
CA VAL A 107 8.71 -11.22 -8.69
C VAL A 107 9.68 -12.35 -8.39
N PRO A 108 9.82 -12.81 -7.13
CA PRO A 108 10.71 -13.91 -6.80
C PRO A 108 10.43 -15.14 -7.66
N GLY A 109 11.48 -15.72 -8.25
CA GLY A 109 11.38 -16.94 -9.07
C GLY A 109 11.02 -16.73 -10.54
N HIS A 110 10.70 -15.49 -10.96
CA HIS A 110 10.51 -15.16 -12.37
C HIS A 110 11.81 -14.62 -12.99
N GLY A 111 12.13 -15.05 -14.21
CA GLY A 111 13.30 -14.57 -14.97
C GLY A 111 13.02 -13.27 -15.74
N THR A 112 13.83 -12.92 -16.73
CA THR A 112 13.61 -11.77 -17.63
C THR A 112 12.47 -12.04 -18.61
N PHE A 113 11.72 -10.99 -18.98
CA PHE A 113 10.73 -11.08 -20.06
C PHE A 113 11.41 -11.29 -21.41
N GLY A 114 10.94 -12.27 -22.18
CA GLY A 114 11.29 -12.37 -23.61
C GLY A 114 10.53 -11.32 -24.45
N PRO A 115 10.99 -11.07 -25.69
CA PRO A 115 10.31 -10.13 -26.60
C PRO A 115 8.86 -10.54 -26.94
N ASP A 116 8.54 -11.83 -26.82
CA ASP A 116 7.20 -12.40 -27.07
C ASP A 116 6.38 -12.55 -25.78
N ASP A 117 7.00 -12.37 -24.61
CA ASP A 117 6.38 -12.47 -23.29
C ASP A 117 5.86 -11.10 -22.81
N ILE A 118 5.10 -10.40 -23.67
CA ILE A 118 4.49 -9.15 -23.25
C ILE A 118 3.41 -9.49 -22.23
N PRO A 119 3.61 -9.11 -20.96
CA PRO A 119 2.60 -9.39 -19.96
C PRO A 119 1.36 -8.55 -20.27
N ASP A 120 0.28 -9.20 -20.65
CA ASP A 120 -1.04 -8.60 -20.62
C ASP A 120 -1.60 -8.62 -19.18
N ASP A 121 -2.77 -8.03 -18.97
CA ASP A 121 -3.41 -7.96 -17.65
C ASP A 121 -3.70 -9.34 -17.02
N PHE A 122 -3.52 -10.44 -17.79
CA PHE A 122 -3.78 -11.83 -17.38
C PHE A 122 -2.51 -12.69 -17.29
N HIS A 123 -1.34 -12.11 -17.59
CA HIS A 123 -0.10 -12.86 -17.50
C HIS A 123 0.16 -13.34 -16.06
N PRO A 124 0.57 -14.61 -15.84
CA PRO A 124 0.82 -15.15 -14.50
C PRO A 124 1.77 -14.30 -13.66
N TYR A 125 2.75 -13.68 -14.30
CA TYR A 125 3.67 -12.76 -13.63
C TYR A 125 2.95 -11.59 -12.92
N PHE A 126 2.01 -10.91 -13.59
CA PHE A 126 1.30 -9.79 -12.97
C PHE A 126 0.38 -10.25 -11.85
N ARG A 127 -0.24 -11.42 -12.02
CA ARG A 127 -1.03 -12.01 -10.95
C ARG A 127 -0.17 -12.26 -9.71
N ASP A 128 0.97 -12.90 -9.89
CA ASP A 128 1.88 -13.24 -8.79
C ASP A 128 2.49 -11.99 -8.16
N LEU A 129 2.84 -10.98 -8.97
CA LEU A 129 3.29 -9.67 -8.51
C LEU A 129 2.24 -9.01 -7.61
N ILE A 130 0.99 -8.92 -8.07
CA ILE A 130 -0.10 -8.27 -7.34
C ILE A 130 -0.37 -9.00 -6.02
N LEU A 131 -0.42 -10.33 -6.04
CA LEU A 131 -0.62 -11.13 -4.83
C LEU A 131 0.53 -11.00 -3.85
N TRP A 132 1.76 -10.99 -4.34
CA TRP A 132 2.94 -10.80 -3.49
C TRP A 132 2.98 -9.42 -2.84
N VAL A 133 2.78 -8.35 -3.62
CA VAL A 133 2.74 -6.97 -3.12
C VAL A 133 1.64 -6.80 -2.08
N ASN A 134 0.39 -7.08 -2.46
CA ASN A 134 -0.76 -6.86 -1.58
C ASN A 134 -0.75 -7.80 -0.37
N GLY A 135 -0.32 -9.05 -0.56
CA GLY A 135 -0.17 -10.03 0.51
C GLY A 135 0.90 -9.64 1.53
N THR A 136 2.02 -9.07 1.07
CA THR A 136 3.08 -8.59 1.98
C THR A 136 2.63 -7.35 2.74
N ILE A 137 2.01 -6.36 2.09
CA ILE A 137 1.49 -5.17 2.77
C ILE A 137 0.43 -5.56 3.82
N HIS A 138 -0.52 -6.42 3.46
CA HIS A 138 -1.52 -6.91 4.41
C HIS A 138 -0.89 -7.66 5.60
N PHE A 139 0.13 -8.48 5.34
CA PHE A 139 0.85 -9.19 6.39
C PHE A 139 1.55 -8.23 7.37
N LEU A 140 2.23 -7.21 6.86
CA LEU A 140 2.93 -6.22 7.69
C LEU A 140 1.94 -5.38 8.51
N GLU A 141 0.85 -4.91 7.90
CA GLU A 141 -0.24 -4.21 8.59
C GLU A 141 -0.83 -5.05 9.72
N LYS A 142 -1.18 -6.31 9.41
CA LYS A 142 -1.75 -7.24 10.38
C LYS A 142 -0.78 -7.54 11.53
N THR A 143 0.51 -7.66 11.24
CA THR A 143 1.54 -7.87 12.25
C THR A 143 1.61 -6.67 13.18
N ALA A 144 1.73 -5.45 12.66
CA ALA A 144 1.73 -4.24 13.46
C ALA A 144 0.46 -4.13 14.32
N PHE A 145 -0.71 -4.43 13.76
CA PHE A 145 -1.97 -4.40 14.49
C PHE A 145 -1.96 -5.36 15.70
N TYR A 146 -1.50 -6.59 15.52
CA TYR A 146 -1.43 -7.56 16.62
C TYR A 146 -0.34 -7.26 17.65
N ASP A 147 0.67 -6.48 17.28
CA ASP A 147 1.70 -6.01 18.21
C ASP A 147 1.26 -4.76 18.99
N GLY A 148 0.02 -4.29 18.75
CA GLY A 148 -0.61 -3.22 19.53
C GLY A 148 -0.70 -1.87 18.82
N PHE A 149 -0.24 -1.78 17.57
CA PHE A 149 -0.39 -0.60 16.72
C PHE A 149 -1.76 -0.63 16.04
N TYR A 150 -2.79 -0.39 16.84
CA TYR A 150 -4.20 -0.57 16.44
C TYR A 150 -4.67 0.31 15.28
N LYS A 151 -3.93 1.37 14.96
CA LYS A 151 -4.18 2.23 13.81
C LYS A 151 -3.43 1.77 12.56
N ALA A 152 -2.63 0.70 12.61
CA ALA A 152 -1.88 0.25 11.45
C ALA A 152 -2.79 0.11 10.22
N PHE A 153 -2.37 0.69 9.08
CA PHE A 153 -3.14 0.65 7.84
C PHE A 153 -2.22 0.56 6.62
N GLY A 154 -2.51 -0.40 5.74
CA GLY A 154 -1.74 -0.68 4.54
C GLY A 154 -2.33 -0.06 3.28
N PHE A 155 -1.45 0.40 2.38
CA PHE A 155 -1.77 0.74 1.01
C PHE A 155 -0.93 -0.16 0.11
N GLY A 156 -1.60 -0.98 -0.70
CA GLY A 156 -0.93 -1.90 -1.62
C GLY A 156 -0.48 -1.22 -2.91
N GLY A 157 -0.18 -2.05 -3.89
CA GLY A 157 -0.04 -1.69 -5.29
C GLY A 157 -1.12 -2.39 -6.12
N TYR A 158 -1.45 -1.83 -7.28
CA TYR A 158 -2.36 -2.46 -8.24
C TYR A 158 -3.83 -2.62 -7.76
N PRO A 159 -4.74 -3.10 -8.60
CA PRO A 159 -6.10 -3.42 -8.18
C PRO A 159 -6.14 -4.67 -7.29
N CYS A 160 -7.22 -4.80 -6.53
CA CYS A 160 -7.50 -6.01 -5.76
C CYS A 160 -7.86 -7.18 -6.70
N ILE A 161 -7.18 -8.31 -6.54
CA ILE A 161 -7.45 -9.54 -7.31
C ILE A 161 -7.72 -10.76 -6.43
N TRP A 162 -8.07 -10.57 -5.15
CA TRP A 162 -8.34 -11.67 -4.21
C TRP A 162 -9.46 -12.61 -4.65
N CYS A 163 -10.40 -12.14 -5.48
CA CYS A 163 -11.48 -12.96 -6.03
C CYS A 163 -11.02 -13.86 -7.20
N GLU A 164 -9.77 -13.75 -7.63
CA GLU A 164 -9.18 -14.49 -8.75
C GLU A 164 -10.03 -14.37 -10.03
N HIS A 165 -10.56 -15.49 -10.57
CA HIS A 165 -11.33 -15.52 -11.81
C HIS A 165 -12.83 -15.17 -11.63
N GLN A 166 -13.24 -14.74 -10.43
CA GLN A 166 -14.62 -14.37 -10.17
C GLN A 166 -14.80 -12.85 -10.25
N HIS A 167 -15.93 -12.41 -10.82
CA HIS A 167 -16.29 -11.00 -10.84
C HIS A 167 -16.32 -10.42 -9.42
N CYS A 168 -15.74 -9.23 -9.27
CA CYS A 168 -15.83 -8.51 -8.02
C CYS A 168 -17.24 -7.93 -7.86
N VAL A 169 -17.81 -8.07 -6.69
CA VAL A 169 -19.14 -7.49 -6.36
C VAL A 169 -19.17 -5.97 -6.55
N ALA A 170 -18.01 -5.30 -6.52
CA ALA A 170 -17.91 -3.87 -6.82
C ALA A 170 -18.41 -3.51 -8.24
N GLU A 171 -18.39 -4.43 -9.19
CA GLU A 171 -18.90 -4.21 -10.54
C GLU A 171 -20.42 -4.03 -10.56
N GLU A 172 -21.14 -4.66 -9.63
CA GLU A 172 -22.59 -4.52 -9.48
C GLU A 172 -23.01 -3.10 -9.03
N ALA A 173 -22.09 -2.36 -8.41
CA ALA A 173 -22.34 -1.01 -7.92
C ALA A 173 -22.22 0.06 -9.02
N GLU A 174 -21.76 -0.29 -10.23
CA GLU A 174 -21.62 0.61 -11.39
C GLU A 174 -20.93 1.95 -11.04
N GLY A 175 -19.96 1.92 -10.11
CA GLY A 175 -19.23 3.10 -9.66
C GLY A 175 -19.96 3.94 -8.59
N VAL A 176 -21.12 3.51 -8.12
CA VAL A 176 -21.81 4.13 -6.97
C VAL A 176 -21.25 3.55 -5.67
N VAL A 177 -20.90 4.44 -4.72
CA VAL A 177 -20.44 4.00 -3.41
C VAL A 177 -21.64 3.50 -2.60
N ASP A 178 -21.75 2.18 -2.48
CA ASP A 178 -22.79 1.51 -1.72
C ASP A 178 -22.16 0.59 -0.66
N GLU A 179 -22.29 0.98 0.59
CA GLU A 179 -21.75 0.23 1.74
C GLU A 179 -22.44 -1.15 1.88
N SER A 180 -23.67 -1.33 1.39
CA SER A 180 -24.35 -2.62 1.43
C SER A 180 -23.69 -3.65 0.52
N LEU A 181 -23.22 -3.22 -0.66
CA LEU A 181 -22.47 -4.04 -1.60
C LEU A 181 -21.05 -4.34 -1.08
N ARG A 182 -20.42 -3.36 -0.42
CA ARG A 182 -19.11 -3.56 0.19
C ARG A 182 -19.12 -4.70 1.22
N ARG A 183 -20.19 -4.84 1.99
CA ARG A 183 -20.36 -5.95 2.97
C ARG A 183 -20.47 -7.33 2.31
N LYS A 184 -20.77 -7.40 1.01
CA LYS A 184 -20.78 -8.64 0.25
C LYS A 184 -19.40 -9.07 -0.26
N CYS A 185 -18.37 -8.23 -0.08
CA CYS A 185 -17.01 -8.58 -0.46
C CYS A 185 -16.52 -9.78 0.36
N ARG A 186 -16.08 -10.84 -0.33
CA ARG A 186 -15.59 -12.08 0.31
C ARG A 186 -14.25 -11.90 1.02
N HIS A 187 -13.51 -10.86 0.67
CA HIS A 187 -12.16 -10.56 1.15
C HIS A 187 -12.10 -9.17 1.79
N MET A 188 -13.17 -8.75 2.45
CA MET A 188 -13.28 -7.40 3.00
C MET A 188 -12.18 -7.07 4.02
N ASP A 189 -11.70 -8.09 4.73
CA ASP A 189 -10.57 -8.01 5.67
C ASP A 189 -9.22 -7.79 4.99
N MET A 190 -9.08 -8.21 3.73
CA MET A 190 -7.84 -8.15 2.96
C MET A 190 -7.80 -7.00 1.95
N VAL A 191 -8.95 -6.44 1.56
CA VAL A 191 -8.99 -5.36 0.57
C VAL A 191 -8.38 -4.09 1.13
N ARG A 192 -7.32 -3.62 0.46
CA ARG A 192 -6.71 -2.30 0.71
C ARG A 192 -6.63 -1.53 -0.61
N PRO A 193 -6.76 -0.21 -0.58
CA PRO A 193 -6.49 0.60 -1.76
C PRO A 193 -5.01 0.55 -2.09
N SER A 194 -4.67 0.72 -3.38
CA SER A 194 -3.29 1.02 -3.74
C SER A 194 -2.95 2.47 -3.38
N MET A 195 -1.67 2.78 -3.28
CA MET A 195 -1.22 4.16 -3.06
C MET A 195 -1.81 5.11 -4.11
N GLU A 196 -1.76 4.74 -5.39
CA GLU A 196 -2.32 5.54 -6.48
C GLU A 196 -3.84 5.65 -6.41
N ALA A 197 -4.53 4.56 -6.04
CA ALA A 197 -5.98 4.59 -5.85
C ALA A 197 -6.41 5.58 -4.76
N ALA A 198 -5.58 5.79 -3.76
CA ALA A 198 -5.76 6.80 -2.71
C ALA A 198 -5.24 8.20 -3.09
N GLY A 199 -4.72 8.37 -4.32
CA GLY A 199 -4.20 9.64 -4.81
C GLY A 199 -2.77 9.95 -4.41
N MET A 200 -2.00 8.96 -3.95
CA MET A 200 -0.59 9.15 -3.63
C MET A 200 0.27 9.12 -4.90
N ASP A 201 1.16 10.08 -5.06
CA ASP A 201 2.20 10.09 -6.07
C ASP A 201 3.35 9.20 -5.62
N VAL A 202 3.36 7.96 -6.11
CA VAL A 202 4.34 6.94 -5.73
C VAL A 202 5.76 7.36 -6.11
N PHE A 203 5.95 7.97 -7.29
CA PHE A 203 7.27 8.40 -7.75
C PHE A 203 7.83 9.53 -6.90
N ALA A 204 7.03 10.54 -6.61
CA ALA A 204 7.45 11.65 -5.76
C ALA A 204 7.71 11.18 -4.32
N THR A 205 6.86 10.30 -3.77
CA THR A 205 7.03 9.72 -2.44
C THR A 205 8.31 8.88 -2.35
N ALA A 206 8.54 8.01 -3.33
CA ALA A 206 9.76 7.20 -3.39
C ALA A 206 11.02 8.07 -3.50
N LYS A 207 10.97 9.13 -4.30
CA LYS A 207 12.07 10.10 -4.42
C LYS A 207 12.36 10.80 -3.10
N ASN A 208 11.34 11.22 -2.35
CA ASN A 208 11.51 11.79 -1.01
C ASN A 208 12.16 10.77 -0.05
N ALA A 209 11.86 9.49 -0.23
CA ALA A 209 12.51 8.40 0.48
C ALA A 209 13.94 8.09 -0.02
N GLY A 210 14.43 8.76 -1.07
CA GLY A 210 15.74 8.52 -1.68
C GLY A 210 15.79 7.26 -2.55
N TRP A 211 14.66 6.85 -3.11
CA TRP A 211 14.56 5.79 -4.10
C TRP A 211 14.24 6.34 -5.49
N ASP A 212 15.08 6.03 -6.45
CA ASP A 212 14.82 6.33 -7.86
C ASP A 212 14.06 5.16 -8.49
N LEU A 213 12.79 5.39 -8.82
CA LEU A 213 11.97 4.42 -9.53
C LEU A 213 12.09 4.64 -11.03
N VAL A 214 12.34 3.57 -11.76
CA VAL A 214 12.37 3.62 -13.22
C VAL A 214 10.95 3.53 -13.76
N THR A 215 10.61 4.50 -14.64
CA THR A 215 9.35 4.45 -15.40
C THR A 215 9.51 3.51 -16.57
N ILE A 216 8.69 2.48 -16.65
CA ILE A 216 8.64 1.60 -17.82
C ILE A 216 7.76 2.29 -18.88
N PRO A 217 8.31 2.75 -20.02
CA PRO A 217 7.53 3.42 -21.04
C PRO A 217 6.61 2.42 -21.76
N CYS A 218 5.34 2.80 -21.98
CA CYS A 218 4.34 1.96 -22.66
C CYS A 218 4.54 1.80 -24.17
N LYS A 219 5.52 2.50 -24.77
CA LYS A 219 5.82 2.45 -26.23
C LYS A 219 7.29 2.17 -26.46
N ASN A 220 7.57 1.32 -27.46
CA ASN A 220 8.93 0.96 -27.91
C ASN A 220 9.78 0.25 -26.87
N LEU A 221 9.15 -0.55 -26.03
CA LEU A 221 9.86 -1.47 -25.17
C LEU A 221 10.47 -2.57 -26.01
N GLU A 222 11.80 -2.57 -26.07
CA GLU A 222 12.51 -3.81 -26.32
C GLU A 222 12.41 -4.64 -25.04
N TYR A 223 11.25 -5.30 -24.84
CA TYR A 223 10.91 -6.05 -23.63
C TYR A 223 11.98 -7.07 -23.24
N GLY A 224 12.71 -7.62 -24.20
CA GLY A 224 13.82 -8.53 -23.94
C GLY A 224 15.03 -7.93 -23.21
N LYS A 225 15.01 -6.62 -22.92
CA LYS A 225 16.11 -5.92 -22.21
C LYS A 225 15.71 -5.47 -20.81
N ILE A 226 14.44 -5.61 -20.40
CA ILE A 226 13.99 -5.27 -19.05
C ILE A 226 14.18 -6.49 -18.17
N ALA A 227 15.12 -6.40 -17.22
CA ALA A 227 15.22 -7.40 -16.17
C ALA A 227 14.01 -7.29 -15.23
N HIS A 228 13.55 -8.39 -14.66
CA HIS A 228 12.49 -8.38 -13.65
C HIS A 228 12.83 -7.48 -12.45
N SER A 229 14.12 -7.39 -12.10
CA SER A 229 14.65 -6.49 -11.08
C SER A 229 14.41 -5.00 -11.37
N ASP A 230 14.15 -4.64 -12.64
CA ASP A 230 13.92 -3.26 -13.05
C ASP A 230 12.43 -2.86 -12.92
N VAL A 231 11.56 -3.84 -12.65
CA VAL A 231 10.14 -3.59 -12.38
C VAL A 231 9.96 -3.35 -10.89
N HIS A 232 9.76 -2.10 -10.52
CA HIS A 232 9.56 -1.71 -9.13
C HIS A 232 8.07 -1.49 -8.82
N SER A 233 7.61 -2.10 -7.75
CA SER A 233 6.30 -1.81 -7.16
C SER A 233 6.49 -1.25 -5.77
N VAL A 234 5.57 -0.41 -5.32
CA VAL A 234 5.66 0.24 -4.02
C VAL A 234 4.33 0.13 -3.28
N GLY A 235 4.41 -0.15 -2.00
CA GLY A 235 3.31 -0.10 -1.06
C GLY A 235 3.71 0.66 0.19
N LEU A 236 2.76 0.89 1.08
CA LEU A 236 2.93 1.71 2.28
C LEU A 236 2.20 1.05 3.45
N VAL A 237 2.80 1.10 4.65
CA VAL A 237 2.13 0.80 5.91
C VAL A 237 2.26 2.00 6.83
N LEU A 238 1.14 2.60 7.21
CA LEU A 238 1.06 3.62 8.25
C LEU A 238 1.04 2.92 9.61
N ILE A 239 1.79 3.44 10.58
CA ILE A 239 1.98 2.85 11.90
C ILE A 239 1.66 3.89 12.96
N GLY A 240 0.72 3.56 13.89
CA GLY A 240 0.29 4.47 14.96
C GLY A 240 -0.64 3.84 15.99
#